data_5568cb142854ba957712f23442269a56
#
_entry.id   5568cb142854ba957712f23442269a56
#
_cell.length_a   1.000
_cell.length_b   1.000
_cell.length_c   1.000
_cell.angle_alpha   90.00
_cell.angle_beta   90.00
_cell.angle_gamma   90.00
#
_symmetry.space_group_name_H-M   'P 1'
#
loop_
_entity.id
_entity.type
_entity.pdbx_description
1 polymer ?
#
loop_
_entity_poly.entity_id
_entity_poly.type
_entity_poly.pdbx_seq_one_letter_code
_entity_poly.pdbx_strand_id
1 'polypeptide(L)'
;MTSKLSFTHPCFQNQPARVARMHLPVAPLCNIKCRFCNPAQSTCVHGCMPGLTRQVLTPVQAVERVRQVMEDQHIPIQIVGVAGPGEPLFNEATFETLRLLRQRWPRLHLCLSTNGLLLPQRAERIVTAGVETLTVTVNSLTVETARKVYDHVQGQRTDQGFAQLIDCQLRGIEAAAKLGLCVKVNSVLIPGENQDELPLIAREAASRGAILHNVLPLIPRADAQDRKPPDGRTVRQVRQACGEYLCQFERCRHCRADAIIDATETEMGESLS
;
A
#
# COMPACT_ATOMS: atom_id res chain seq x y z
N MET A 1 2.74 6.99 -24.96
CA MET A 1 3.95 6.91 -24.13
C MET A 1 3.86 5.61 -23.36
N THR A 2 4.51 4.58 -23.86
CA THR A 2 4.51 3.23 -23.28
C THR A 2 5.31 3.25 -21.98
N SER A 3 4.65 2.90 -20.88
CA SER A 3 5.25 2.84 -19.55
C SER A 3 6.46 1.90 -19.54
N LYS A 4 7.57 2.42 -19.08
CA LYS A 4 8.80 1.66 -18.79
C LYS A 4 8.63 0.78 -17.55
N LEU A 5 7.61 -0.05 -17.47
CA LEU A 5 7.65 -1.22 -16.60
C LEU A 5 8.48 -2.28 -17.31
N SER A 6 9.80 -2.14 -17.26
CA SER A 6 10.73 -3.20 -17.71
C SER A 6 10.68 -4.42 -16.79
N PHE A 7 9.81 -4.40 -15.76
CA PHE A 7 9.69 -5.43 -14.75
C PHE A 7 8.21 -5.69 -14.37
N THR A 8 7.85 -6.95 -14.32
CA THR A 8 6.49 -7.42 -14.04
C THR A 8 6.22 -7.45 -12.52
N HIS A 9 5.69 -6.38 -11.95
CA HIS A 9 5.37 -6.34 -10.53
C HIS A 9 3.98 -6.95 -10.25
N PRO A 10 3.85 -8.03 -9.43
CA PRO A 10 2.59 -8.74 -9.22
C PRO A 10 1.45 -7.90 -8.64
N CYS A 11 1.75 -6.80 -7.95
CA CYS A 11 0.75 -5.89 -7.40
C CYS A 11 0.38 -4.74 -8.36
N PHE A 12 0.95 -4.71 -9.58
CA PHE A 12 0.73 -3.66 -10.57
C PHE A 12 0.20 -4.21 -11.91
N GLN A 13 -0.23 -5.46 -11.93
CA GLN A 13 -0.81 -6.09 -13.12
C GLN A 13 -1.80 -7.19 -12.73
N ASN A 14 -2.81 -7.43 -13.57
CA ASN A 14 -3.82 -8.47 -13.36
C ASN A 14 -3.40 -9.84 -13.91
N GLN A 15 -2.26 -9.95 -14.57
CA GLN A 15 -1.74 -11.23 -15.05
C GLN A 15 -0.86 -11.89 -13.97
N PRO A 16 -0.82 -13.24 -13.92
CA PRO A 16 0.10 -13.95 -13.03
C PRO A 16 1.54 -13.56 -13.35
N ALA A 17 2.32 -13.28 -12.32
CA ALA A 17 3.75 -13.03 -12.46
C ALA A 17 4.50 -14.02 -11.57
N ARG A 18 5.42 -14.77 -12.16
CA ARG A 18 6.32 -15.68 -11.41
C ARG A 18 7.47 -14.89 -10.80
N VAL A 19 7.15 -14.10 -9.78
CA VAL A 19 8.09 -13.20 -9.13
C VAL A 19 7.97 -13.35 -7.62
N ALA A 20 9.05 -13.77 -6.99
CA ALA A 20 9.14 -13.84 -5.55
C ALA A 20 9.30 -12.43 -4.95
N ARG A 21 8.53 -12.16 -3.90
CA ARG A 21 8.53 -10.86 -3.22
C ARG A 21 8.44 -11.01 -1.72
N MET A 22 8.95 -10.01 -1.02
CA MET A 22 8.79 -9.93 0.43
C MET A 22 8.52 -8.50 0.91
N HIS A 23 7.88 -8.40 2.08
CA HIS A 23 7.71 -7.16 2.79
C HIS A 23 8.59 -7.11 4.03
N LEU A 24 9.11 -5.93 4.36
CA LEU A 24 9.94 -5.68 5.51
C LEU A 24 9.21 -4.78 6.51
N PRO A 25 8.93 -5.26 7.72
CA PRO A 25 8.19 -4.54 8.76
C PRO A 25 9.11 -3.61 9.56
N VAL A 26 9.57 -2.52 8.93
CA VAL A 26 10.52 -1.56 9.51
C VAL A 26 9.88 -0.23 9.93
N ALA A 27 8.57 -0.08 9.74
CA ALA A 27 7.85 1.15 9.97
C ALA A 27 6.78 1.00 11.09
N PRO A 28 7.16 0.98 12.38
CA PRO A 28 6.21 0.74 13.47
C PRO A 28 5.27 1.93 13.76
N LEU A 29 5.68 3.15 13.49
CA LEU A 29 4.93 4.35 13.83
C LEU A 29 4.02 4.78 12.67
N CYS A 30 2.85 5.32 12.99
CA CYS A 30 1.93 5.90 12.01
C CYS A 30 1.54 7.32 12.45
N ASN A 31 1.45 8.24 11.48
CA ASN A 31 1.07 9.64 11.68
C ASN A 31 -0.43 9.91 11.48
N ILE A 32 -1.20 8.87 11.14
CA ILE A 32 -2.67 8.90 11.10
C ILE A 32 -3.25 7.66 11.78
N LYS A 33 -4.51 7.69 12.16
CA LYS A 33 -5.23 6.50 12.61
C LYS A 33 -6.47 6.28 11.75
N CYS A 34 -6.45 5.23 10.92
CA CYS A 34 -7.65 4.75 10.25
C CYS A 34 -8.50 3.93 11.24
N ARG A 35 -9.84 4.10 11.23
CA ARG A 35 -10.73 3.41 12.17
C ARG A 35 -10.73 1.89 12.01
N PHE A 36 -10.39 1.40 10.82
CA PHE A 36 -10.30 -0.03 10.51
C PHE A 36 -8.89 -0.61 10.68
N CYS A 37 -7.90 0.20 11.09
CA CYS A 37 -6.52 -0.24 11.21
C CYS A 37 -6.09 -0.35 12.68
N ASN A 38 -5.52 -1.49 13.00
CA ASN A 38 -4.80 -1.68 14.25
C ASN A 38 -3.44 -2.29 13.91
N PRO A 39 -2.39 -1.47 13.78
CA PRO A 39 -1.03 -1.96 13.60
C PRO A 39 -0.60 -2.65 14.89
N ALA A 40 -0.79 -3.94 14.95
CA ALA A 40 -0.44 -4.75 16.10
C ALA A 40 0.59 -5.82 15.70
N GLN A 41 1.48 -6.12 16.62
CA GLN A 41 2.26 -7.35 16.55
C GLN A 41 1.32 -8.53 16.83
N SER A 42 1.28 -9.47 15.91
CA SER A 42 0.49 -10.68 16.06
C SER A 42 1.32 -11.91 15.74
N THR A 43 1.41 -12.81 16.68
CA THR A 43 2.00 -14.15 16.50
C THR A 43 1.13 -15.06 15.64
N CYS A 44 -0.10 -14.68 15.34
CA CYS A 44 -0.99 -15.47 14.50
C CYS A 44 -0.41 -15.59 13.08
N VAL A 45 -0.10 -16.82 12.69
CA VAL A 45 0.57 -17.15 11.42
C VAL A 45 -0.43 -17.25 10.27
N HIS A 46 -1.71 -17.46 10.60
CA HIS A 46 -2.76 -17.74 9.65
C HIS A 46 -3.56 -16.49 9.32
N GLY A 47 -3.65 -16.17 8.05
CA GLY A 47 -4.51 -15.13 7.51
C GLY A 47 -3.78 -13.97 6.82
N CYS A 48 -4.34 -13.57 5.69
CA CYS A 48 -3.95 -12.38 4.97
C CYS A 48 -4.52 -11.15 5.71
N MET A 49 -3.71 -10.48 6.53
CA MET A 49 -4.13 -9.31 7.28
C MET A 49 -3.13 -8.17 7.12
N PRO A 50 -3.47 -7.14 6.33
CA PRO A 50 -2.62 -5.97 6.15
C PRO A 50 -2.27 -5.29 7.48
N GLY A 51 -1.05 -4.77 7.58
CA GLY A 51 -0.57 -4.08 8.77
C GLY A 51 -0.19 -4.96 9.95
N LEU A 52 -0.32 -6.29 9.86
CA LEU A 52 0.19 -7.21 10.88
C LEU A 52 1.62 -7.63 10.59
N THR A 53 2.39 -7.81 11.65
CA THR A 53 3.74 -8.39 11.61
C THR A 53 3.99 -9.22 12.85
N ARG A 54 4.88 -10.22 12.74
CA ARG A 54 5.37 -10.96 13.92
C ARG A 54 6.32 -10.13 14.76
N GLN A 55 7.16 -9.35 14.08
CA GLN A 55 8.20 -8.55 14.70
C GLN A 55 8.48 -7.32 13.85
N VAL A 56 8.76 -6.20 14.48
CA VAL A 56 9.36 -5.04 13.83
C VAL A 56 10.87 -5.26 13.74
N LEU A 57 11.44 -4.98 12.59
CA LEU A 57 12.86 -5.14 12.32
C LEU A 57 13.58 -3.79 12.32
N THR A 58 14.80 -3.78 12.82
CA THR A 58 15.73 -2.68 12.54
C THR A 58 16.21 -2.75 11.09
N PRO A 59 16.77 -1.68 10.50
CA PRO A 59 17.28 -1.70 9.12
C PRO A 59 18.31 -2.82 8.88
N VAL A 60 19.20 -3.06 9.82
CA VAL A 60 20.21 -4.12 9.72
C VAL A 60 19.55 -5.51 9.75
N GLN A 61 18.60 -5.73 10.67
CA GLN A 61 17.86 -6.99 10.73
C GLN A 61 17.02 -7.23 9.48
N ALA A 62 16.47 -6.18 8.89
CA ALA A 62 15.70 -6.28 7.65
C ALA A 62 16.57 -6.72 6.47
N VAL A 63 17.76 -6.16 6.33
CA VAL A 63 18.75 -6.58 5.31
C VAL A 63 19.21 -8.03 5.54
N GLU A 64 19.49 -8.40 6.78
CA GLU A 64 19.86 -9.77 7.14
C GLU A 64 18.69 -10.76 6.84
N ARG A 65 17.45 -10.35 7.07
CA ARG A 65 16.27 -11.16 6.72
C ARG A 65 16.18 -11.41 5.21
N VAL A 66 16.47 -10.40 4.38
CA VAL A 66 16.52 -10.58 2.91
C VAL A 66 17.61 -11.57 2.54
N ARG A 67 18.80 -11.44 3.13
CA ARG A 67 19.92 -12.38 2.91
C ARG A 67 19.51 -13.82 3.24
N GLN A 68 18.94 -14.03 4.44
CA GLN A 68 18.50 -15.36 4.88
C GLN A 68 17.48 -15.99 3.92
N VAL A 69 16.51 -15.20 3.44
CA VAL A 69 15.50 -15.70 2.50
C VAL A 69 16.11 -16.07 1.15
N MET A 70 17.01 -15.24 0.65
CA MET A 70 17.64 -15.48 -0.66
C MET A 70 18.71 -16.56 -0.62
N GLU A 71 19.60 -16.54 0.37
CA GLU A 71 20.78 -17.41 0.43
C GLU A 71 20.51 -18.73 1.17
N ASP A 72 19.83 -18.68 2.33
CA ASP A 72 19.62 -19.86 3.18
C ASP A 72 18.34 -20.64 2.80
N GLN A 73 17.27 -19.94 2.40
CA GLN A 73 15.99 -20.55 1.99
C GLN A 73 15.90 -20.71 0.46
N HIS A 74 16.88 -20.23 -0.29
CA HIS A 74 16.96 -20.31 -1.76
C HIS A 74 15.74 -19.76 -2.50
N ILE A 75 15.05 -18.75 -1.91
CA ILE A 75 13.93 -18.06 -2.56
C ILE A 75 14.49 -16.85 -3.33
N PRO A 76 14.42 -16.84 -4.67
CA PRO A 76 15.00 -15.78 -5.50
C PRO A 76 14.16 -14.49 -5.43
N ILE A 77 14.24 -13.78 -4.32
CA ILE A 77 13.52 -12.51 -4.13
C ILE A 77 13.96 -11.49 -5.19
N GLN A 78 12.99 -10.96 -5.90
CA GLN A 78 13.20 -9.93 -6.92
C GLN A 78 12.58 -8.59 -6.51
N ILE A 79 11.57 -8.61 -5.62
CA ILE A 79 10.89 -7.41 -5.14
C ILE A 79 10.96 -7.37 -3.62
N VAL A 80 11.35 -6.22 -3.09
CA VAL A 80 11.28 -5.94 -1.65
C VAL A 80 10.46 -4.69 -1.43
N GLY A 81 9.44 -4.79 -0.55
CA GLY A 81 8.55 -3.68 -0.23
C GLY A 81 8.52 -3.32 1.24
N VAL A 82 8.24 -2.05 1.53
CA VAL A 82 7.88 -1.58 2.87
C VAL A 82 6.43 -1.13 2.85
N ALA A 83 5.58 -1.87 3.58
CA ALA A 83 4.12 -1.65 3.60
C ALA A 83 3.55 -1.60 5.03
N GLY A 84 4.38 -1.27 6.00
CA GLY A 84 3.94 -1.19 7.39
C GLY A 84 4.94 -1.77 8.40
N PRO A 85 4.42 -2.09 9.62
CA PRO A 85 3.00 -2.11 10.05
C PRO A 85 2.32 -0.73 10.15
N GLY A 86 3.08 0.36 10.35
CA GLY A 86 2.60 1.74 10.34
C GLY A 86 2.83 2.45 9.01
N GLU A 87 3.28 3.72 9.06
CA GLU A 87 3.49 4.56 7.88
C GLU A 87 4.97 4.63 7.47
N PRO A 88 5.36 4.04 6.33
CA PRO A 88 6.75 4.02 5.90
C PRO A 88 7.42 5.40 5.80
N LEU A 89 6.74 6.41 5.30
CA LEU A 89 7.32 7.75 5.15
C LEU A 89 7.49 8.50 6.47
N PHE A 90 6.88 8.03 7.55
CA PHE A 90 7.02 8.59 8.90
C PHE A 90 8.18 7.98 9.70
N ASN A 91 8.80 6.92 9.18
CA ASN A 91 9.86 6.17 9.87
C ASN A 91 11.19 6.28 9.12
N GLU A 92 12.21 6.85 9.74
CA GLU A 92 13.55 6.96 9.15
C GLU A 92 14.18 5.59 8.87
N ALA A 93 13.82 4.57 9.65
CA ALA A 93 14.25 3.19 9.42
C ALA A 93 13.86 2.67 8.03
N THR A 94 12.77 3.16 7.43
CA THR A 94 12.38 2.84 6.05
C THR A 94 13.46 3.27 5.05
N PHE A 95 13.89 4.52 5.13
CA PHE A 95 14.88 5.08 4.20
C PHE A 95 16.24 4.45 4.36
N GLU A 96 16.64 4.19 5.59
CA GLU A 96 17.90 3.48 5.87
C GLU A 96 17.87 2.04 5.33
N THR A 97 16.76 1.34 5.53
CA THR A 97 16.56 -0.01 4.97
C THR A 97 16.68 0.00 3.44
N LEU A 98 15.96 0.91 2.76
CA LEU A 98 16.00 1.02 1.30
C LEU A 98 17.42 1.33 0.79
N ARG A 99 18.14 2.24 1.46
CA ARG A 99 19.54 2.57 1.14
C ARG A 99 20.44 1.35 1.25
N LEU A 100 20.36 0.60 2.35
CA LEU A 100 21.16 -0.61 2.57
C LEU A 100 20.82 -1.71 1.55
N LEU A 101 19.54 -1.91 1.23
CA LEU A 101 19.11 -2.86 0.21
C LEU A 101 19.67 -2.50 -1.17
N ARG A 102 19.59 -1.23 -1.56
CA ARG A 102 20.08 -0.76 -2.85
C ARG A 102 21.61 -0.91 -2.97
N GLN A 103 22.35 -0.69 -1.87
CA GLN A 103 23.79 -0.92 -1.84
C GLN A 103 24.17 -2.39 -2.00
N ARG A 104 23.46 -3.30 -1.32
CA ARG A 104 23.80 -4.72 -1.34
C ARG A 104 23.27 -5.46 -2.58
N TRP A 105 22.06 -5.13 -3.02
CA TRP A 105 21.41 -5.73 -4.19
C TRP A 105 20.88 -4.66 -5.15
N PRO A 106 21.74 -4.12 -6.02
CA PRO A 106 21.38 -3.00 -6.91
C PRO A 106 20.23 -3.30 -7.87
N ARG A 107 19.95 -4.58 -8.13
CA ARG A 107 18.90 -5.03 -9.07
C ARG A 107 17.55 -5.33 -8.42
N LEU A 108 17.45 -5.28 -7.08
CA LEU A 108 16.17 -5.47 -6.43
C LEU A 108 15.19 -4.37 -6.83
N HIS A 109 13.98 -4.78 -7.20
CA HIS A 109 12.88 -3.84 -7.36
C HIS A 109 12.37 -3.43 -5.97
N LEU A 110 12.42 -2.13 -5.69
CA LEU A 110 11.97 -1.59 -4.40
C LEU A 110 10.58 -0.97 -4.55
N CYS A 111 9.67 -1.34 -3.66
CA CYS A 111 8.31 -0.80 -3.63
C CYS A 111 7.95 -0.28 -2.23
N LEU A 112 6.96 0.62 -2.19
CA LEU A 112 6.54 1.26 -0.95
C LEU A 112 5.03 1.50 -0.96
N SER A 113 4.39 1.32 0.21
CA SER A 113 3.00 1.74 0.43
C SER A 113 2.95 2.85 1.47
N THR A 114 2.13 3.89 1.25
CA THR A 114 2.03 5.05 2.12
C THR A 114 0.60 5.52 2.28
N ASN A 115 0.30 6.17 3.40
CA ASN A 115 -0.95 6.91 3.57
C ASN A 115 -0.96 8.27 2.84
N GLY A 116 0.18 8.71 2.31
CA GLY A 116 0.30 9.89 1.46
C GLY A 116 0.48 11.22 2.19
N LEU A 117 0.30 11.31 3.52
CA LEU A 117 0.39 12.58 4.25
C LEU A 117 1.75 13.28 4.09
N LEU A 118 2.85 12.52 4.08
CA LEU A 118 4.20 13.05 3.91
C LEU A 118 4.73 12.95 2.47
N LEU A 119 3.91 12.45 1.54
CA LEU A 119 4.38 12.17 0.19
C LEU A 119 4.88 13.40 -0.57
N PRO A 120 4.22 14.58 -0.53
CA PRO A 120 4.73 15.76 -1.22
C PRO A 120 6.14 16.17 -0.80
N GLN A 121 6.47 16.03 0.50
CA GLN A 121 7.78 16.40 1.03
C GLN A 121 8.84 15.29 0.88
N ARG A 122 8.42 14.05 0.65
CA ARG A 122 9.31 12.87 0.64
C ARG A 122 9.46 12.22 -0.74
N ALA A 123 8.74 12.69 -1.77
CA ALA A 123 8.73 12.07 -3.09
C ALA A 123 10.14 11.96 -3.72
N GLU A 124 10.93 13.03 -3.69
CA GLU A 124 12.31 13.01 -4.20
C GLU A 124 13.21 12.04 -3.41
N ARG A 125 13.02 11.99 -2.08
CA ARG A 125 13.80 11.10 -1.22
C ARG A 125 13.49 9.63 -1.52
N ILE A 126 12.24 9.29 -1.85
CA ILE A 126 11.84 7.93 -2.21
C ILE A 126 12.52 7.52 -3.53
N VAL A 127 12.52 8.41 -4.51
CA VAL A 127 13.18 8.18 -5.81
C VAL A 127 14.68 8.02 -5.62
N THR A 128 15.32 8.89 -4.84
CA THR A 128 16.76 8.80 -4.51
C THR A 128 17.10 7.48 -3.79
N ALA A 129 16.19 6.97 -2.96
CA ALA A 129 16.35 5.66 -2.32
C ALA A 129 16.17 4.47 -3.30
N GLY A 130 15.79 4.75 -4.55
CA GLY A 130 15.64 3.75 -5.61
C GLY A 130 14.30 3.02 -5.62
N VAL A 131 13.26 3.58 -5.02
CA VAL A 131 11.89 3.05 -5.15
C VAL A 131 11.40 3.26 -6.58
N GLU A 132 10.74 2.27 -7.15
CA GLU A 132 10.25 2.27 -8.53
C GLU A 132 8.71 2.23 -8.60
N THR A 133 8.08 1.55 -7.64
CA THR A 133 6.61 1.46 -7.55
C THR A 133 6.11 1.94 -6.19
N LEU A 134 5.05 2.73 -6.23
CA LEU A 134 4.45 3.35 -5.05
C LEU A 134 2.96 3.04 -4.99
N THR A 135 2.48 2.62 -3.82
CA THR A 135 1.04 2.52 -3.54
C THR A 135 0.65 3.62 -2.56
N VAL A 136 -0.32 4.45 -2.92
CA VAL A 136 -0.88 5.50 -2.06
C VAL A 136 -2.28 5.10 -1.63
N THR A 137 -2.57 5.11 -0.32
CA THR A 137 -3.91 4.81 0.17
C THR A 137 -4.73 6.09 0.27
N VAL A 138 -5.83 6.17 -0.48
CA VAL A 138 -6.79 7.29 -0.50
C VAL A 138 -8.19 6.74 -0.27
N ASN A 139 -8.86 7.15 0.80
CA ASN A 139 -10.17 6.61 1.17
C ASN A 139 -11.28 7.68 1.19
N SER A 140 -10.95 8.96 0.96
CA SER A 140 -11.91 10.07 0.95
C SER A 140 -11.38 11.24 0.14
N LEU A 141 -12.29 12.04 -0.39
CA LEU A 141 -12.02 13.33 -1.03
C LEU A 141 -12.67 14.49 -0.29
N THR A 142 -13.58 14.20 0.64
CA THR A 142 -14.26 15.21 1.46
C THR A 142 -13.87 15.07 2.93
N VAL A 143 -13.91 16.16 3.67
CA VAL A 143 -13.68 16.17 5.12
C VAL A 143 -14.77 15.39 5.84
N GLU A 144 -16.01 15.44 5.34
CA GLU A 144 -17.13 14.69 5.90
C GLU A 144 -16.86 13.18 5.88
N THR A 145 -16.46 12.64 4.73
CA THR A 145 -16.12 11.22 4.60
C THR A 145 -14.85 10.89 5.37
N ALA A 146 -13.85 11.77 5.37
CA ALA A 146 -12.62 11.56 6.12
C ALA A 146 -12.87 11.36 7.63
N ARG A 147 -13.78 12.10 8.24
CA ARG A 147 -14.21 11.93 9.65
C ARG A 147 -14.79 10.54 9.94
N LYS A 148 -15.44 9.93 8.95
CA LYS A 148 -16.01 8.57 9.08
C LYS A 148 -14.92 7.50 8.97
N VAL A 149 -13.91 7.74 8.12
CA VAL A 149 -12.83 6.79 7.78
C VAL A 149 -11.67 6.86 8.77
N TYR A 150 -11.28 8.07 9.18
CA TYR A 150 -10.11 8.29 10.04
C TYR A 150 -10.54 8.75 11.45
N ASP A 151 -9.79 8.32 12.45
CA ASP A 151 -9.97 8.81 13.82
C ASP A 151 -9.23 10.13 14.01
N HIS A 152 -7.96 10.19 13.59
CA HIS A 152 -7.15 11.41 13.67
C HIS A 152 -6.05 11.45 12.61
N VAL A 153 -5.55 12.66 12.35
CA VAL A 153 -4.37 12.96 11.56
C VAL A 153 -3.38 13.72 12.47
N GLN A 154 -2.15 13.21 12.60
CA GLN A 154 -1.11 13.75 13.50
C GLN A 154 -1.61 13.96 14.95
N GLY A 155 -2.43 13.03 15.45
CA GLY A 155 -3.02 13.11 16.79
C GLY A 155 -4.18 14.10 16.94
N GLN A 156 -4.59 14.81 15.88
CA GLN A 156 -5.65 15.81 15.90
C GLN A 156 -6.89 15.35 15.13
N ARG A 157 -8.08 15.61 15.70
CA ARG A 157 -9.39 15.32 15.11
C ARG A 157 -10.01 16.58 14.54
N THR A 158 -9.28 17.29 13.69
CA THR A 158 -9.71 18.57 13.11
C THR A 158 -9.99 18.47 11.63
N ASP A 159 -10.91 19.28 11.14
CA ASP A 159 -11.22 19.39 9.71
C ASP A 159 -10.00 19.79 8.90
N GLN A 160 -9.20 20.68 9.44
CA GLN A 160 -7.95 21.10 8.81
C GLN A 160 -6.97 19.93 8.64
N GLY A 161 -6.86 19.04 9.64
CA GLY A 161 -6.03 17.84 9.55
C GLY A 161 -6.51 16.87 8.48
N PHE A 162 -7.84 16.65 8.39
CA PHE A 162 -8.41 15.80 7.35
C PHE A 162 -8.27 16.42 5.96
N ALA A 163 -8.51 17.71 5.81
CA ALA A 163 -8.30 18.43 4.54
C ALA A 163 -6.83 18.38 4.11
N GLN A 164 -5.90 18.56 5.05
CA GLN A 164 -4.47 18.43 4.78
C GLN A 164 -4.08 17.03 4.29
N LEU A 165 -4.63 15.97 4.90
CA LEU A 165 -4.37 14.60 4.45
C LEU A 165 -4.80 14.41 2.99
N ILE A 166 -6.02 14.83 2.65
CA ILE A 166 -6.56 14.73 1.28
C ILE A 166 -5.68 15.50 0.29
N ASP A 167 -5.36 16.77 0.59
CA ASP A 167 -4.50 17.60 -0.25
C ASP A 167 -3.12 16.96 -0.46
N CYS A 168 -2.48 16.51 0.62
CA CYS A 168 -1.17 15.85 0.55
C CYS A 168 -1.21 14.55 -0.27
N GLN A 169 -2.27 13.76 -0.15
CA GLN A 169 -2.44 12.54 -0.96
C GLN A 169 -2.48 12.87 -2.45
N LEU A 170 -3.32 13.81 -2.85
CA LEU A 170 -3.50 14.17 -4.26
C LEU A 170 -2.25 14.83 -4.86
N ARG A 171 -1.67 15.81 -4.18
CA ARG A 171 -0.41 16.44 -4.61
C ARG A 171 0.77 15.46 -4.60
N GLY A 172 0.79 14.56 -3.62
CA GLY A 172 1.81 13.54 -3.54
C GLY A 172 1.77 12.53 -4.68
N ILE A 173 0.58 12.10 -5.12
CA ILE A 173 0.39 11.26 -6.31
C ILE A 173 0.96 11.96 -7.53
N GLU A 174 0.60 13.23 -7.73
CA GLU A 174 1.08 14.01 -8.87
C GLU A 174 2.61 14.18 -8.86
N ALA A 175 3.18 14.54 -7.70
CA ALA A 175 4.63 14.68 -7.55
C ALA A 175 5.37 13.37 -7.82
N ALA A 176 4.89 12.26 -7.27
CA ALA A 176 5.47 10.94 -7.46
C ALA A 176 5.43 10.50 -8.94
N ALA A 177 4.30 10.71 -9.62
CA ALA A 177 4.15 10.39 -11.04
C ALA A 177 5.07 11.26 -11.94
N LYS A 178 5.19 12.57 -11.65
CA LYS A 178 6.13 13.48 -12.35
C LYS A 178 7.59 13.08 -12.18
N LEU A 179 7.94 12.50 -11.04
CA LEU A 179 9.28 11.95 -10.78
C LEU A 179 9.52 10.55 -11.40
N GLY A 180 8.53 10.01 -12.12
CA GLY A 180 8.66 8.75 -12.86
C GLY A 180 8.32 7.49 -12.07
N LEU A 181 7.78 7.61 -10.85
CA LEU A 181 7.29 6.46 -10.09
C LEU A 181 6.02 5.87 -10.75
N CYS A 182 5.92 4.54 -10.78
CA CYS A 182 4.66 3.88 -11.10
C CYS A 182 3.74 3.96 -9.87
N VAL A 183 2.68 4.76 -9.96
CA VAL A 183 1.77 5.00 -8.83
C VAL A 183 0.50 4.18 -8.97
N LYS A 184 0.18 3.42 -7.91
CA LYS A 184 -1.12 2.77 -7.70
C LYS A 184 -1.84 3.42 -6.53
N VAL A 185 -3.16 3.55 -6.62
CA VAL A 185 -4.00 3.96 -5.49
C VAL A 185 -4.71 2.74 -4.90
N ASN A 186 -4.70 2.62 -3.58
CA ASN A 186 -5.56 1.71 -2.84
C ASN A 186 -6.69 2.50 -2.18
N SER A 187 -7.92 1.97 -2.20
CA SER A 187 -9.04 2.51 -1.41
C SER A 187 -9.79 1.38 -0.71
N VAL A 188 -9.99 1.51 0.59
CA VAL A 188 -10.81 0.58 1.36
C VAL A 188 -12.27 0.98 1.18
N LEU A 189 -13.08 0.08 0.62
CA LEU A 189 -14.51 0.27 0.44
C LEU A 189 -15.25 0.02 1.76
N ILE A 190 -15.86 1.07 2.29
CA ILE A 190 -16.66 1.05 3.52
C ILE A 190 -18.10 1.38 3.14
N PRO A 191 -19.00 0.38 3.09
CA PRO A 191 -20.39 0.56 2.65
C PRO A 191 -21.13 1.67 3.42
N GLY A 192 -21.80 2.55 2.69
CA GLY A 192 -22.55 3.66 3.26
C GLY A 192 -21.72 4.83 3.79
N GLU A 193 -20.39 4.77 3.68
CA GLU A 193 -19.51 5.85 4.15
C GLU A 193 -18.71 6.52 3.03
N ASN A 194 -17.96 5.75 2.23
CA ASN A 194 -17.11 6.29 1.18
C ASN A 194 -17.38 5.71 -0.21
N GLN A 195 -18.36 4.84 -0.34
CA GLN A 195 -18.66 4.10 -1.55
C GLN A 195 -18.79 5.02 -2.77
N ASP A 196 -19.50 6.14 -2.63
CA ASP A 196 -19.78 7.07 -3.72
C ASP A 196 -18.59 7.95 -4.08
N GLU A 197 -17.59 8.07 -3.20
CA GLU A 197 -16.36 8.81 -3.46
C GLU A 197 -15.30 7.97 -4.21
N LEU A 198 -15.35 6.63 -4.18
CA LEU A 198 -14.33 5.80 -4.79
C LEU A 198 -14.17 6.02 -6.31
N PRO A 199 -15.25 6.14 -7.11
CA PRO A 199 -15.12 6.52 -8.53
C PRO A 199 -14.49 7.91 -8.74
N LEU A 200 -14.81 8.86 -7.85
CA LEU A 200 -14.21 10.20 -7.88
C LEU A 200 -12.72 10.14 -7.51
N ILE A 201 -12.34 9.31 -6.54
CA ILE A 201 -10.93 9.05 -6.19
C ILE A 201 -10.18 8.48 -7.40
N ALA A 202 -10.78 7.51 -8.11
CA ALA A 202 -10.18 6.94 -9.31
C ALA A 202 -9.94 8.01 -10.39
N ARG A 203 -10.90 8.90 -10.63
CA ARG A 203 -10.79 10.02 -11.55
C ARG A 203 -9.68 10.99 -11.15
N GLU A 204 -9.67 11.43 -9.90
CA GLU A 204 -8.69 12.38 -9.38
C GLU A 204 -7.27 11.79 -9.39
N ALA A 205 -7.13 10.49 -9.08
CA ALA A 205 -5.86 9.79 -9.15
C ALA A 205 -5.35 9.64 -10.58
N ALA A 206 -6.23 9.27 -11.52
CA ALA A 206 -5.89 9.15 -12.95
C ALA A 206 -5.40 10.49 -13.52
N SER A 207 -6.09 11.59 -13.24
CA SER A 207 -5.70 12.93 -13.72
C SER A 207 -4.33 13.38 -13.20
N ARG A 208 -3.85 12.78 -12.09
CA ARG A 208 -2.54 13.05 -11.48
C ARG A 208 -1.47 12.01 -11.82
N GLY A 209 -1.75 11.10 -12.75
CA GLY A 209 -0.77 10.15 -13.27
C GLY A 209 -0.69 8.82 -12.53
N ALA A 210 -1.62 8.49 -11.63
CA ALA A 210 -1.76 7.11 -11.17
C ALA A 210 -2.16 6.20 -12.34
N ILE A 211 -1.63 4.97 -12.37
CA ILE A 211 -1.85 4.03 -13.46
C ILE A 211 -2.80 2.89 -13.09
N LEU A 212 -3.08 2.72 -11.81
CA LEU A 212 -3.86 1.58 -11.32
C LEU A 212 -4.61 1.94 -10.03
N HIS A 213 -5.83 1.45 -9.88
CA HIS A 213 -6.61 1.55 -8.66
C HIS A 213 -6.98 0.18 -8.13
N ASN A 214 -7.00 0.03 -6.81
CA ASN A 214 -7.34 -1.21 -6.13
C ASN A 214 -8.40 -0.94 -5.06
N VAL A 215 -9.62 -1.33 -5.32
CA VAL A 215 -10.72 -1.30 -4.35
C VAL A 215 -10.61 -2.51 -3.44
N LEU A 216 -10.32 -2.26 -2.17
CA LEU A 216 -10.16 -3.26 -1.11
C LEU A 216 -11.45 -3.36 -0.30
N PRO A 217 -12.09 -4.52 -0.18
CA PRO A 217 -13.21 -4.67 0.75
C PRO A 217 -12.76 -4.41 2.19
N LEU A 218 -13.59 -3.73 2.97
CA LEU A 218 -13.35 -3.53 4.40
C LEU A 218 -13.20 -4.88 5.10
N ILE A 219 -12.16 -5.01 5.88
CA ILE A 219 -12.01 -6.06 6.89
C ILE A 219 -12.39 -5.42 8.23
N PRO A 220 -13.54 -5.77 8.85
CA PRO A 220 -14.01 -5.18 10.10
C PRO A 220 -13.02 -5.45 11.24
N ARG A 221 -12.38 -4.38 11.74
CA ARG A 221 -11.36 -4.45 12.79
C ARG A 221 -11.26 -3.13 13.53
N ALA A 222 -10.60 -3.13 14.69
CA ALA A 222 -10.38 -1.95 15.51
C ALA A 222 -11.68 -1.19 15.77
N ASP A 223 -11.71 0.12 15.52
CA ASP A 223 -12.88 0.96 15.73
C ASP A 223 -14.00 0.73 14.66
N ALA A 224 -13.73 -0.14 13.68
CA ALA A 224 -14.68 -0.54 12.64
C ALA A 224 -15.16 -1.99 12.76
N GLN A 225 -14.94 -2.66 13.90
CA GLN A 225 -15.30 -4.06 14.10
C GLN A 225 -16.80 -4.36 13.94
N ASP A 226 -17.67 -3.39 14.24
CA ASP A 226 -19.11 -3.51 14.14
C ASP A 226 -19.67 -3.12 12.76
N ARG A 227 -18.81 -2.70 11.82
CA ARG A 227 -19.20 -2.36 10.47
C ARG A 227 -19.35 -3.62 9.62
N LYS A 228 -20.34 -3.61 8.74
CA LYS A 228 -20.51 -4.73 7.79
C LYS A 228 -19.53 -4.60 6.64
N PRO A 229 -18.82 -5.68 6.28
CA PRO A 229 -18.00 -5.68 5.05
C PRO A 229 -18.92 -5.55 3.83
N PRO A 230 -18.42 -5.03 2.69
CA PRO A 230 -19.16 -5.02 1.45
C PRO A 230 -19.38 -6.45 0.95
N ASP A 231 -20.54 -6.71 0.36
CA ASP A 231 -20.76 -7.96 -0.37
C ASP A 231 -20.05 -7.95 -1.73
N GLY A 232 -19.92 -9.13 -2.36
CA GLY A 232 -19.25 -9.26 -3.64
C GLY A 232 -19.93 -8.47 -4.77
N ARG A 233 -21.25 -8.25 -4.72
CA ARG A 233 -21.99 -7.44 -5.70
C ARG A 233 -21.58 -5.97 -5.59
N THR A 234 -21.59 -5.43 -4.38
CA THR A 234 -21.15 -4.04 -4.10
C THR A 234 -19.73 -3.80 -4.55
N VAL A 235 -18.80 -4.74 -4.24
CA VAL A 235 -17.40 -4.62 -4.68
C VAL A 235 -17.30 -4.56 -6.20
N ARG A 236 -18.01 -5.44 -6.92
CA ARG A 236 -17.99 -5.44 -8.39
C ARG A 236 -18.56 -4.16 -8.98
N GLN A 237 -19.68 -3.66 -8.45
CA GLN A 237 -20.31 -2.41 -8.91
C GLN A 237 -19.36 -1.21 -8.73
N VAL A 238 -18.74 -1.09 -7.56
CA VAL A 238 -17.78 0.01 -7.30
C VAL A 238 -16.54 -0.10 -8.18
N ARG A 239 -15.97 -1.30 -8.34
CA ARG A 239 -14.85 -1.53 -9.27
C ARG A 239 -15.20 -1.18 -10.71
N GLN A 240 -16.39 -1.53 -11.17
CA GLN A 240 -16.86 -1.17 -12.50
C GLN A 240 -16.92 0.35 -12.67
N ALA A 241 -17.53 1.08 -11.73
CA ALA A 241 -17.60 2.54 -11.77
C ALA A 241 -16.21 3.21 -11.69
N CYS A 242 -15.31 2.69 -10.85
CA CYS A 242 -13.91 3.16 -10.81
C CYS A 242 -13.17 2.85 -12.11
N GLY A 243 -13.50 1.74 -12.77
CA GLY A 243 -12.90 1.27 -14.02
C GLY A 243 -13.12 2.20 -15.21
N GLU A 244 -14.11 3.08 -15.16
CA GLU A 244 -14.35 4.11 -16.15
C GLU A 244 -13.22 5.17 -16.19
N TYR A 245 -12.51 5.34 -15.08
CA TYR A 245 -11.47 6.37 -14.93
C TYR A 245 -10.07 5.78 -14.81
N LEU A 246 -9.92 4.64 -14.15
CA LEU A 246 -8.61 4.07 -13.84
C LEU A 246 -8.67 2.54 -13.82
N CYS A 247 -7.74 1.89 -14.50
CA CYS A 247 -7.64 0.44 -14.53
C CYS A 247 -7.70 -0.15 -13.10
N GLN A 248 -8.49 -1.21 -12.90
CA GLN A 248 -8.69 -1.83 -11.60
C GLN A 248 -7.75 -3.01 -11.39
N PHE A 249 -7.16 -3.10 -10.19
CA PHE A 249 -6.37 -4.23 -9.75
C PHE A 249 -7.25 -5.20 -8.95
N GLU A 250 -7.34 -6.47 -9.38
CA GLU A 250 -8.28 -7.42 -8.80
C GLU A 250 -7.62 -8.57 -8.03
N ARG A 251 -6.30 -8.68 -8.11
CA ARG A 251 -5.53 -9.80 -7.55
C ARG A 251 -4.84 -9.47 -6.21
N CYS A 252 -5.44 -8.58 -5.41
CA CYS A 252 -4.85 -8.21 -4.11
C CYS A 252 -4.97 -9.36 -3.10
N ARG A 253 -3.84 -9.75 -2.49
CA ARG A 253 -3.77 -10.81 -1.49
C ARG A 253 -3.84 -10.31 -0.05
N HIS A 254 -4.05 -9.03 0.19
CA HIS A 254 -4.07 -8.44 1.54
C HIS A 254 -2.85 -8.84 2.39
N CYS A 255 -1.65 -8.72 1.80
CA CYS A 255 -0.42 -9.24 2.39
C CYS A 255 -0.12 -8.59 3.76
N ARG A 256 0.44 -9.38 4.68
CA ARG A 256 1.00 -8.90 5.94
C ARG A 256 2.22 -7.98 5.69
N ALA A 257 2.59 -7.20 6.70
CA ALA A 257 3.78 -6.33 6.64
C ALA A 257 5.12 -7.13 6.64
N ASP A 258 5.08 -8.42 6.99
CA ASP A 258 6.22 -9.35 7.01
C ASP A 258 6.03 -10.51 6.01
N ALA A 259 5.18 -10.36 4.99
CA ALA A 259 4.88 -11.42 4.04
C ALA A 259 6.10 -11.78 3.18
N ILE A 260 6.28 -13.07 2.95
CA ILE A 260 7.15 -13.62 1.93
C ILE A 260 6.25 -14.44 1.00
N ILE A 261 6.32 -14.16 -0.30
CA ILE A 261 5.50 -14.81 -1.31
C ILE A 261 6.42 -15.32 -2.39
N ASP A 262 6.52 -16.63 -2.50
CA ASP A 262 7.30 -17.29 -3.53
C ASP A 262 6.63 -17.17 -4.90
N ALA A 263 7.42 -17.34 -5.95
CA ALA A 263 6.96 -17.31 -7.34
C ALA A 263 5.91 -18.41 -7.64
N THR A 264 6.04 -19.59 -7.02
CA THR A 264 5.10 -20.71 -7.16
C THR A 264 3.74 -20.45 -6.51
N GLU A 265 3.68 -19.73 -5.39
CA GLU A 265 2.44 -19.34 -4.72
C GLU A 265 1.63 -18.29 -5.51
N THR A 266 2.26 -17.67 -6.50
CA THR A 266 1.60 -16.65 -7.32
C THR A 266 0.60 -17.24 -8.30
N GLU A 267 0.70 -18.54 -8.61
CA GLU A 267 -0.21 -19.27 -9.50
C GLU A 267 -1.51 -19.76 -8.81
N MET A 268 -1.46 -20.04 -7.51
CA MET A 268 -2.62 -20.56 -6.76
C MET A 268 -3.53 -19.45 -6.21
N GLY A 269 -3.86 -18.46 -7.05
CA GLY A 269 -4.85 -17.45 -6.70
C GLY A 269 -6.26 -17.99 -6.89
N GLU A 270 -6.75 -18.83 -5.98
CA GLU A 270 -8.18 -19.07 -5.88
C GLU A 270 -8.88 -17.77 -5.50
N SER A 271 -9.78 -17.35 -6.37
CA SER A 271 -10.74 -16.30 -6.11
C SER A 271 -11.54 -16.68 -4.85
N LEU A 272 -11.40 -15.90 -3.79
CA LEU A 272 -12.41 -15.89 -2.74
C LEU A 272 -13.69 -15.32 -3.35
N SER A 273 -14.53 -16.24 -3.82
CA SER A 273 -15.90 -16.00 -4.25
C SER A 273 -16.78 -15.56 -3.09
#